data_5e25fc8404bf82f2080c22fa75197f03
#
_entry.id   5e25fc8404bf82f2080c22fa75197f03
#
_cell.length_a   1.000
_cell.length_b   1.000
_cell.length_c   1.000
_cell.angle_alpha   90.00
_cell.angle_beta   90.00
_cell.angle_gamma   90.00
#
_symmetry.space_group_name_H-M   'P 1'
#
loop_
_entity.id
_entity.type
_entity.pdbx_description
1 polymer ?
#
loop_
_entity_poly.entity_id
_entity_poly.type
_entity_poly.pdbx_seq_one_letter_code
_entity_poly.pdbx_strand_id
1 'polypeptide(L)'
;MDEISGMLQKMRTLTVQAANGTNTSADREALSKEASSLATEINRIATQTTFAGKTVLNGISKDTSSIYGSDNANGGDKSTAGKAGSMTLQVGSNKGDTITFSVQSAMFSALNVPDTLIDDSGDLIFKNAGGAITVDFNKADFADKGQDLYIGNVIEALDTAIATIDSQRAD
;
A
#
# COMPACT_ATOMS: atom_id res chain seq x y z
N MET A 1 3.32 -9.58 -7.31
CA MET A 1 2.06 -9.62 -6.55
C MET A 1 2.13 -10.59 -5.37
N ASP A 2 2.57 -11.84 -5.55
CA ASP A 2 2.66 -12.85 -4.47
C ASP A 2 3.52 -12.41 -3.29
N GLU A 3 4.66 -11.79 -3.55
CA GLU A 3 5.54 -11.26 -2.48
C GLU A 3 4.86 -10.15 -1.69
N ILE A 4 4.12 -9.26 -2.36
CA ILE A 4 3.38 -8.18 -1.69
C ILE A 4 2.27 -8.75 -0.81
N SER A 5 1.49 -9.71 -1.31
CA SER A 5 0.45 -10.41 -0.52
C SER A 5 1.06 -11.09 0.71
N GLY A 6 2.17 -11.81 0.55
CA GLY A 6 2.88 -12.45 1.66
C GLY A 6 3.38 -11.46 2.71
N MET A 7 3.91 -10.31 2.28
CA MET A 7 4.37 -9.27 3.20
C MET A 7 3.21 -8.59 3.94
N LEU A 8 2.08 -8.34 3.28
CA LEU A 8 0.88 -7.80 3.92
C LEU A 8 0.31 -8.76 4.96
N GLN A 9 0.28 -10.06 4.68
CA GLN A 9 -0.14 -11.08 5.64
C GLN A 9 0.79 -11.12 6.86
N LYS A 10 2.11 -10.98 6.65
CA LYS A 10 3.09 -10.88 7.73
C LYS A 10 2.90 -9.61 8.57
N MET A 11 2.64 -8.47 7.94
CA MET A 11 2.30 -7.22 8.64
C MET A 11 1.03 -7.38 9.47
N ARG A 12 0.00 -8.06 8.95
CA ARG A 12 -1.21 -8.38 9.71
C ARG A 12 -0.89 -9.19 10.96
N THR A 13 -0.08 -10.21 10.84
CA THR A 13 0.37 -11.03 11.98
C THR A 13 1.10 -10.18 13.03
N LEU A 14 2.02 -9.31 12.62
CA LEU A 14 2.73 -8.39 13.52
C LEU A 14 1.77 -7.42 14.22
N THR A 15 0.76 -6.92 13.50
CA THR A 15 -0.26 -6.02 14.06
C THR A 15 -1.10 -6.74 15.12
N VAL A 16 -1.51 -7.99 14.86
CA VAL A 16 -2.23 -8.82 15.82
C VAL A 16 -1.37 -9.08 17.07
N GLN A 17 -0.08 -9.35 16.90
CA GLN A 17 0.86 -9.48 18.01
C GLN A 17 0.97 -8.17 18.82
N ALA A 18 1.07 -7.03 18.14
CA ALA A 18 1.15 -5.72 18.79
C ALA A 18 -0.12 -5.39 19.57
N ALA A 19 -1.28 -5.87 19.12
CA ALA A 19 -2.57 -5.70 19.78
C ALA A 19 -2.71 -6.48 21.10
N ASN A 20 -1.81 -7.44 21.35
CA ASN A 20 -1.84 -8.21 22.60
C ASN A 20 -1.50 -7.31 23.79
N GLY A 21 -2.39 -7.25 24.77
CA GLY A 21 -2.23 -6.40 25.95
C GLY A 21 -1.06 -6.75 26.88
N THR A 22 -0.38 -7.88 26.65
CA THR A 22 0.81 -8.28 27.40
C THR A 22 2.11 -7.63 26.92
N ASN A 23 2.09 -6.98 25.74
CA ASN A 23 3.26 -6.32 25.18
C ASN A 23 3.62 -5.04 25.93
N THR A 24 4.91 -4.83 26.16
CA THR A 24 5.47 -3.56 26.60
C THR A 24 5.62 -2.58 25.42
N SER A 25 5.91 -1.30 25.71
CA SER A 25 6.25 -0.32 24.66
C SER A 25 7.48 -0.73 23.88
N ALA A 26 8.47 -1.36 24.51
CA ALA A 26 9.66 -1.87 23.84
C ALA A 26 9.36 -3.04 22.90
N ASP A 27 8.46 -3.94 23.30
CA ASP A 27 8.01 -5.03 22.43
C ASP A 27 7.29 -4.50 21.19
N ARG A 28 6.39 -3.52 21.38
CA ARG A 28 5.71 -2.85 20.27
C ARG A 28 6.66 -2.08 19.36
N GLU A 29 7.72 -1.47 19.91
CA GLU A 29 8.75 -0.82 19.10
C GLU A 29 9.49 -1.82 18.22
N ALA A 30 9.83 -3.01 18.72
CA ALA A 30 10.47 -4.06 17.93
C ALA A 30 9.57 -4.53 16.78
N LEU A 31 8.29 -4.78 17.07
CA LEU A 31 7.29 -5.14 16.06
C LEU A 31 7.10 -4.02 15.02
N SER A 32 7.13 -2.77 15.45
CA SER A 32 7.03 -1.58 14.59
C SER A 32 8.20 -1.48 13.60
N LYS A 33 9.41 -1.78 14.03
CA LYS A 33 10.60 -1.79 13.15
C LYS A 33 10.47 -2.86 12.07
N GLU A 34 10.00 -4.05 12.42
CA GLU A 34 9.78 -5.12 11.45
C GLU A 34 8.67 -4.76 10.46
N ALA A 35 7.55 -4.22 10.94
CA ALA A 35 6.45 -3.76 10.09
C ALA A 35 6.89 -2.62 9.14
N SER A 36 7.71 -1.69 9.62
CA SER A 36 8.27 -0.60 8.80
C SER A 36 9.14 -1.12 7.66
N SER A 37 9.95 -2.14 7.94
CA SER A 37 10.78 -2.79 6.91
C SER A 37 9.92 -3.45 5.83
N LEU A 38 8.85 -4.14 6.23
CA LEU A 38 7.91 -4.76 5.29
C LEU A 38 7.16 -3.72 4.45
N ALA A 39 6.67 -2.65 5.04
CA ALA A 39 5.97 -1.58 4.33
C ALA A 39 6.88 -0.87 3.31
N THR A 40 8.12 -0.59 3.69
CA THR A 40 9.13 -0.02 2.79
C THR A 40 9.46 -0.96 1.64
N GLU A 41 9.58 -2.27 1.91
CA GLU A 41 9.85 -3.26 0.87
C GLU A 41 8.67 -3.42 -0.10
N ILE A 42 7.43 -3.36 0.38
CA ILE A 42 6.23 -3.32 -0.47
C ILE A 42 6.31 -2.15 -1.45
N ASN A 43 6.63 -0.95 -0.95
CA ASN A 43 6.77 0.24 -1.79
C ASN A 43 7.93 0.09 -2.78
N ARG A 44 9.05 -0.49 -2.36
CA ARG A 44 10.19 -0.74 -3.25
C ARG A 44 9.80 -1.65 -4.41
N ILE A 45 9.14 -2.77 -4.14
CA ILE A 45 8.67 -3.70 -5.17
C ILE A 45 7.66 -3.00 -6.09
N ALA A 46 6.73 -2.23 -5.54
CA ALA A 46 5.73 -1.51 -6.33
C ALA A 46 6.36 -0.49 -7.29
N THR A 47 7.43 0.20 -6.85
CA THR A 47 8.11 1.19 -7.69
C THR A 47 9.07 0.59 -8.71
N GLN A 48 9.62 -0.59 -8.45
CA GLN A 48 10.61 -1.24 -9.32
C GLN A 48 9.99 -2.23 -10.31
N THR A 49 8.75 -2.64 -10.12
CA THR A 49 8.09 -3.58 -11.03
C THR A 49 7.70 -2.89 -12.32
N THR A 50 8.27 -3.36 -13.43
CA THR A 50 8.03 -2.82 -14.77
C THR A 50 7.47 -3.89 -15.71
N PHE A 51 6.65 -3.44 -16.67
CA PHE A 51 6.18 -4.24 -17.80
C PHE A 51 6.25 -3.40 -19.08
N ALA A 52 6.87 -3.94 -20.14
CA ALA A 52 7.08 -3.23 -21.40
C ALA A 52 7.74 -1.84 -21.22
N GLY A 53 8.66 -1.70 -20.26
CA GLY A 53 9.37 -0.46 -19.95
C GLY A 53 8.58 0.56 -19.13
N LYS A 54 7.37 0.21 -18.67
CA LYS A 54 6.54 1.09 -17.82
C LYS A 54 6.36 0.51 -16.43
N THR A 55 6.40 1.36 -15.41
CA THR A 55 6.05 1.00 -14.04
C THR A 55 4.55 0.75 -13.92
N VAL A 56 4.19 -0.41 -13.41
CA VAL A 56 2.79 -0.89 -13.43
C VAL A 56 2.13 -0.93 -12.04
N LEU A 57 2.88 -0.75 -10.96
CA LEU A 57 2.36 -0.88 -9.60
C LEU A 57 2.56 0.37 -8.72
N ASN A 58 3.25 1.40 -9.22
CA ASN A 58 3.64 2.54 -8.37
C ASN A 58 2.55 3.59 -8.13
N GLY A 59 1.50 3.62 -8.95
CA GLY A 59 0.42 4.61 -8.83
C GLY A 59 0.82 6.07 -9.03
N ILE A 60 2.04 6.35 -9.51
CA ILE A 60 2.57 7.71 -9.65
C ILE A 60 2.22 8.26 -11.02
N SER A 61 1.38 9.29 -11.06
CA SER A 61 0.90 9.88 -12.30
C SER A 61 1.89 10.82 -12.99
N LYS A 62 2.82 11.41 -12.28
CA LYS A 62 3.83 12.32 -12.84
C LYS A 62 5.00 11.61 -13.52
N ASP A 63 5.11 10.30 -13.33
CA ASP A 63 6.15 9.52 -13.98
C ASP A 63 5.70 9.14 -15.38
N THR A 64 6.38 9.70 -16.41
CA THR A 64 6.10 9.40 -17.82
C THR A 64 6.35 7.94 -18.17
N SER A 65 7.08 7.20 -17.34
CA SER A 65 7.28 5.75 -17.44
C SER A 65 6.20 4.91 -16.77
N SER A 66 5.20 5.56 -16.13
CA SER A 66 4.09 4.90 -15.45
C SER A 66 2.87 4.73 -16.36
N ILE A 67 2.05 3.71 -16.09
CA ILE A 67 0.76 3.49 -16.77
C ILE A 67 -0.37 4.36 -16.20
N TYR A 68 -0.13 5.05 -15.09
CA TYR A 68 -1.10 5.90 -14.42
C TYR A 68 -1.08 7.31 -15.04
N GLY A 69 -2.11 7.68 -15.79
CA GLY A 69 -2.16 8.92 -16.55
C GLY A 69 -2.02 10.21 -15.74
N SER A 70 -1.94 11.34 -16.45
CA SER A 70 -1.63 12.68 -15.91
C SER A 70 -2.71 13.30 -15.02
N ASP A 71 -3.86 12.67 -14.86
CA ASP A 71 -5.02 13.24 -14.18
C ASP A 71 -4.93 13.21 -12.64
N ASN A 72 -3.88 12.61 -12.11
CA ASN A 72 -3.60 12.63 -10.68
C ASN A 72 -2.59 13.74 -10.35
N ALA A 73 -3.08 14.96 -10.23
CA ALA A 73 -2.28 16.17 -10.04
C ALA A 73 -1.53 16.26 -8.69
N ASN A 74 -1.69 15.29 -7.80
CA ASN A 74 -1.01 15.26 -6.50
C ASN A 74 0.05 14.16 -6.50
N GLY A 75 1.28 14.58 -6.78
CA GLY A 75 2.44 13.70 -6.89
C GLY A 75 2.70 12.87 -5.65
N GLY A 76 2.64 11.56 -5.80
CA GLY A 76 3.08 10.60 -4.78
C GLY A 76 2.22 10.54 -3.53
N ASP A 77 1.14 11.31 -3.48
CA ASP A 77 0.34 11.52 -2.29
C ASP A 77 -0.96 10.71 -2.36
N LYS A 78 -1.39 10.28 -1.26
CA LYS A 78 -2.62 9.65 -0.74
C LYS A 78 -3.84 9.46 -1.68
N SER A 79 -3.89 10.13 -2.83
CA SER A 79 -5.13 10.25 -3.63
C SER A 79 -5.37 9.14 -4.65
N THR A 80 -4.47 8.18 -4.78
CA THR A 80 -4.59 7.11 -5.77
C THR A 80 -5.09 5.78 -5.20
N ALA A 81 -5.53 5.77 -3.95
CA ALA A 81 -6.20 4.60 -3.39
C ALA A 81 -7.38 4.20 -4.29
N GLY A 82 -7.33 2.99 -4.80
CA GLY A 82 -8.39 2.44 -5.65
C GLY A 82 -8.41 2.88 -7.11
N LYS A 83 -7.49 3.75 -7.58
CA LYS A 83 -7.39 4.10 -9.00
C LYS A 83 -6.53 3.10 -9.77
N ALA A 84 -7.06 2.63 -10.90
CA ALA A 84 -6.33 1.74 -11.79
C ALA A 84 -5.58 2.54 -12.86
N GLY A 85 -4.33 2.18 -13.09
CA GLY A 85 -3.61 2.56 -14.30
C GLY A 85 -4.01 1.67 -15.46
N SER A 86 -3.99 2.19 -16.69
CA SER A 86 -4.32 1.41 -17.88
C SER A 86 -3.18 1.43 -18.88
N MET A 87 -2.95 0.29 -19.52
CA MET A 87 -2.00 0.15 -20.60
C MET A 87 -2.67 -0.53 -21.79
N THR A 88 -2.54 0.08 -22.96
CA THR A 88 -3.06 -0.47 -24.22
C THR A 88 -1.90 -0.97 -25.07
N LEU A 89 -1.95 -2.22 -25.46
CA LEU A 89 -0.98 -2.87 -26.34
C LEU A 89 -1.58 -3.12 -27.71
N GLN A 90 -0.87 -2.72 -28.76
CA GLN A 90 -1.20 -3.10 -30.12
C GLN A 90 -0.74 -4.55 -30.35
N VAL A 91 -1.66 -5.46 -30.60
CA VAL A 91 -1.38 -6.91 -30.75
C VAL A 91 -1.54 -7.40 -32.20
N GLY A 92 -2.13 -6.59 -33.06
CA GLY A 92 -2.33 -6.91 -34.46
C GLY A 92 -1.78 -5.84 -35.42
N SER A 93 -1.82 -6.12 -36.73
CA SER A 93 -1.33 -5.23 -37.77
C SER A 93 -2.34 -4.16 -38.20
N ASN A 94 -3.61 -4.30 -37.79
CA ASN A 94 -4.65 -3.34 -38.15
C ASN A 94 -4.85 -2.30 -37.06
N LYS A 95 -5.29 -1.11 -37.45
CA LYS A 95 -5.68 -0.05 -36.50
C LYS A 95 -6.85 -0.52 -35.67
N GLY A 96 -6.66 -0.61 -34.35
CA GLY A 96 -7.69 -1.02 -33.41
C GLY A 96 -7.53 -2.45 -32.86
N ASP A 97 -6.55 -3.23 -33.38
CA ASP A 97 -6.20 -4.54 -32.82
C ASP A 97 -5.41 -4.35 -31.52
N THR A 98 -6.10 -3.89 -30.48
CA THR A 98 -5.49 -3.55 -29.20
C THR A 98 -6.08 -4.36 -28.06
N ILE A 99 -5.24 -4.70 -27.07
CA ILE A 99 -5.67 -5.21 -25.77
C ILE A 99 -5.35 -4.16 -24.72
N THR A 100 -6.34 -3.79 -23.93
CA THR A 100 -6.17 -2.88 -22.78
C THR A 100 -6.30 -3.67 -21.51
N PHE A 101 -5.34 -3.54 -20.61
CA PHE A 101 -5.43 -4.05 -19.25
C PHE A 101 -5.25 -2.92 -18.23
N SER A 102 -5.83 -3.09 -17.06
CA SER A 102 -5.75 -2.13 -15.97
C SER A 102 -5.19 -2.80 -14.72
N VAL A 103 -4.34 -2.08 -14.00
CA VAL A 103 -3.73 -2.56 -12.75
C VAL A 103 -3.84 -1.46 -11.71
N GLN A 104 -4.27 -1.80 -10.50
CA GLN A 104 -4.28 -0.86 -9.38
C GLN A 104 -2.88 -0.71 -8.79
N SER A 105 -2.62 0.44 -8.15
CA SER A 105 -1.36 0.65 -7.44
C SER A 105 -1.21 -0.35 -6.29
N ALA A 106 -0.01 -0.88 -6.15
CA ALA A 106 0.37 -1.75 -5.05
C ALA A 106 1.25 -1.04 -4.00
N MET A 107 1.41 0.28 -4.10
CA MET A 107 2.08 1.06 -3.04
C MET A 107 1.24 1.02 -1.76
N PHE A 108 1.90 0.90 -0.62
CA PHE A 108 1.24 0.78 0.68
C PHE A 108 0.25 1.93 0.94
N SER A 109 0.60 3.16 0.59
CA SER A 109 -0.27 4.34 0.69
C SER A 109 -1.49 4.29 -0.23
N ALA A 110 -1.48 3.46 -1.27
CA ALA A 110 -2.56 3.32 -2.24
C ALA A 110 -3.44 2.07 -2.02
N LEU A 111 -3.11 1.22 -1.05
CA LEU A 111 -3.81 -0.02 -0.75
C LEU A 111 -5.02 0.16 0.18
N ASN A 112 -5.71 1.29 0.08
CA ASN A 112 -6.87 1.62 0.93
C ASN A 112 -6.56 1.71 2.43
N VAL A 113 -5.32 2.08 2.80
CA VAL A 113 -5.03 2.48 4.16
C VAL A 113 -5.70 3.83 4.40
N PRO A 114 -6.62 3.95 5.36
CA PRO A 114 -7.33 5.21 5.60
C PRO A 114 -6.36 6.36 5.91
N ASP A 115 -6.67 7.56 5.42
CA ASP A 115 -5.89 8.78 5.71
C ASP A 115 -5.81 9.07 7.22
N THR A 116 -6.75 8.54 8.00
CA THR A 116 -6.74 8.62 9.47
C THR A 116 -5.64 7.78 10.12
N LEU A 117 -5.04 6.86 9.38
CA LEU A 117 -3.97 5.97 9.85
C LEU A 117 -2.60 6.28 9.25
N ILE A 118 -2.56 7.07 8.17
CA ILE A 118 -1.32 7.36 7.43
C ILE A 118 -1.22 8.84 7.06
N ASP A 119 -0.14 9.50 7.42
CA ASP A 119 0.21 10.86 6.98
C ASP A 119 1.73 11.11 7.02
N ASP A 120 2.13 12.34 6.69
CA ASP A 120 3.52 12.79 6.72
C ASP A 120 3.91 13.44 8.06
N SER A 121 2.95 13.71 8.95
CA SER A 121 3.21 14.41 10.22
C SER A 121 3.94 13.55 11.25
N GLY A 122 3.73 12.24 11.19
CA GLY A 122 4.26 11.28 12.17
C GLY A 122 3.45 11.16 13.45
N ASP A 123 2.26 11.72 13.47
CA ASP A 123 1.33 11.60 14.61
C ASP A 123 0.43 10.38 14.50
N LEU A 124 0.34 9.77 13.31
CA LEU A 124 -0.43 8.57 13.05
C LEU A 124 0.41 7.28 13.13
N ILE A 125 -0.26 6.14 13.08
CA ILE A 125 0.39 4.82 13.16
C ILE A 125 1.35 4.61 11.99
N PHE A 126 1.00 5.06 10.79
CA PHE A 126 1.84 5.00 9.60
C PHE A 126 2.29 6.40 9.20
N LYS A 127 3.59 6.56 8.97
CA LYS A 127 4.17 7.78 8.40
C LYS A 127 4.75 7.47 7.03
N ASN A 128 4.34 8.25 6.02
CA ASN A 128 4.89 8.18 4.69
C ASN A 128 5.86 9.37 4.47
N ALA A 129 7.12 9.09 4.30
CA ALA A 129 8.14 10.10 4.04
C ALA A 129 8.91 9.74 2.76
N GLY A 130 8.48 10.30 1.63
CA GLY A 130 9.18 10.12 0.35
C GLY A 130 9.27 8.67 -0.14
N GLY A 131 8.26 7.85 0.14
CA GLY A 131 8.21 6.43 -0.24
C GLY A 131 8.73 5.46 0.82
N ALA A 132 9.36 5.96 1.89
CA ALA A 132 9.66 5.18 3.07
C ALA A 132 8.47 5.21 4.04
N ILE A 133 7.99 4.06 4.44
CA ILE A 133 6.89 3.94 5.41
C ILE A 133 7.46 3.57 6.77
N THR A 134 7.19 4.40 7.76
CA THR A 134 7.47 4.09 9.17
C THR A 134 6.18 3.70 9.87
N VAL A 135 6.21 2.62 10.63
CA VAL A 135 5.08 2.13 11.44
C VAL A 135 5.42 2.34 12.91
N ASP A 136 4.48 2.86 13.69
CA ASP A 136 4.60 3.00 15.14
C ASP A 136 3.35 2.51 15.84
N PHE A 137 3.39 1.28 16.31
CA PHE A 137 2.27 0.67 17.05
C PHE A 137 2.03 1.31 18.42
N ASN A 138 2.99 2.06 18.97
CA ASN A 138 2.77 2.80 20.21
C ASN A 138 1.83 4.01 20.04
N LYS A 139 1.56 4.42 18.79
CA LYS A 139 0.55 5.43 18.47
C LYS A 139 -0.88 4.86 18.40
N ALA A 140 -1.02 3.54 18.38
CA ALA A 140 -2.32 2.89 18.27
C ALA A 140 -3.08 2.88 19.59
N ASP A 141 -4.39 3.06 19.51
CA ASP A 141 -5.31 2.79 20.61
C ASP A 141 -5.66 1.29 20.64
N PHE A 142 -5.64 0.71 21.85
CA PHE A 142 -5.88 -0.72 22.07
C PHE A 142 -7.30 -1.02 22.56
N ALA A 143 -8.11 0.02 22.80
CA ALA A 143 -9.50 -0.11 23.17
C ALA A 143 -10.38 0.52 22.08
N ASP A 144 -11.37 -0.23 21.61
CA ASP A 144 -12.37 0.32 20.69
C ASP A 144 -13.22 1.36 21.43
N LYS A 145 -12.92 2.62 21.14
CA LYS A 145 -13.68 3.79 21.63
C LYS A 145 -14.25 4.60 20.48
N GLY A 146 -14.33 4.00 19.28
CA GLY A 146 -14.71 4.71 18.05
C GLY A 146 -13.67 5.73 17.60
N GLN A 147 -12.40 5.52 17.92
CA GLN A 147 -11.29 6.40 17.54
C GLN A 147 -10.59 5.87 16.30
N ASP A 148 -10.10 6.80 15.47
CA ASP A 148 -9.44 6.48 14.19
C ASP A 148 -8.16 5.65 14.36
N LEU A 149 -7.43 5.84 15.49
CA LEU A 149 -6.17 5.15 15.77
C LEU A 149 -6.33 3.78 16.45
N TYR A 150 -7.55 3.24 16.50
CA TYR A 150 -7.78 1.91 17.05
C TYR A 150 -7.05 0.84 16.23
N ILE A 151 -6.30 -0.03 16.91
CA ILE A 151 -5.47 -1.05 16.25
C ILE A 151 -6.28 -2.04 15.40
N GLY A 152 -7.55 -2.26 15.74
CA GLY A 152 -8.48 -3.05 14.94
C GLY A 152 -8.70 -2.47 13.54
N ASN A 153 -8.67 -1.14 13.40
CA ASN A 153 -8.78 -0.47 12.10
C ASN A 153 -7.55 -0.74 11.22
N VAL A 154 -6.38 -0.89 11.83
CA VAL A 154 -5.16 -1.28 11.10
C VAL A 154 -5.28 -2.69 10.55
N ILE A 155 -5.80 -3.63 11.35
CA ILE A 155 -6.03 -5.02 10.92
C ILE A 155 -7.04 -5.05 9.77
N GLU A 156 -8.12 -4.31 9.86
CA GLU A 156 -9.14 -4.20 8.81
C GLU A 156 -8.56 -3.59 7.51
N ALA A 157 -7.75 -2.54 7.62
CA ALA A 157 -7.08 -1.92 6.48
C ALA A 157 -6.12 -2.90 5.79
N LEU A 158 -5.38 -3.69 6.55
CA LEU A 158 -4.49 -4.73 6.00
C LEU A 158 -5.28 -5.86 5.34
N ASP A 159 -6.40 -6.28 5.90
CA ASP A 159 -7.30 -7.28 5.27
C ASP A 159 -7.85 -6.77 3.94
N THR A 160 -8.24 -5.50 3.88
CA THR A 160 -8.70 -4.85 2.64
C THR A 160 -7.58 -4.77 1.61
N ALA A 161 -6.37 -4.41 2.03
CA ALA A 161 -5.20 -4.37 1.15
C ALA A 161 -4.87 -5.75 0.58
N ILE A 162 -4.89 -6.79 1.40
CA ILE A 162 -4.68 -8.19 0.97
C ILE A 162 -5.74 -8.59 -0.06
N ALA A 163 -7.02 -8.32 0.22
CA ALA A 163 -8.10 -8.63 -0.70
C ALA A 163 -7.95 -7.90 -2.05
N THR A 164 -7.49 -6.66 -2.04
CA THR A 164 -7.24 -5.88 -3.25
C THR A 164 -6.14 -6.51 -4.11
N ILE A 165 -5.03 -6.92 -3.49
CA ILE A 165 -3.92 -7.58 -4.19
C ILE A 165 -4.34 -8.95 -4.72
N ASP A 166 -5.06 -9.73 -3.93
CA ASP A 166 -5.51 -11.07 -4.33
C ASP A 166 -6.53 -11.01 -5.46
N SER A 167 -7.42 -10.01 -5.50
CA SER A 167 -8.35 -9.83 -6.62
C SER A 167 -7.63 -9.49 -7.92
N GLN A 168 -6.59 -8.66 -7.88
CA GLN A 168 -5.77 -8.34 -9.05
C GLN A 168 -4.94 -9.54 -9.55
N ARG A 169 -4.65 -10.47 -8.68
CA ARG A 169 -3.92 -11.69 -9.03
C ARG A 169 -4.79 -12.72 -9.74
N ALA A 170 -6.12 -12.70 -9.48
CA ALA A 170 -7.09 -13.62 -10.06
C ALA A 170 -7.52 -13.23 -11.48
N ASP A 171 -7.31 -11.97 -11.88
CA ASP A 171 -7.60 -11.44 -13.22
C ASP A 171 -6.38 -11.58 -14.15
#